data_8918c4815d3690d384626bcef3d1f505
#
_entry.id   8918c4815d3690d384626bcef3d1f505
#
_cell.length_a   1.000
_cell.length_b   1.000
_cell.length_c   1.000
_cell.angle_alpha   90.00
_cell.angle_beta   90.00
_cell.angle_gamma   90.00
#
_symmetry.space_group_name_H-M   'P 1'
#
loop_
_entity.id
_entity.type
_entity.pdbx_description
1 polymer ?
#
loop_
_entity_poly.entity_id
_entity_poly.type
_entity_poly.pdbx_seq_one_letter_code
_entity_poly.pdbx_strand_id
1 'polypeptide(L)'
;ELKELVKTLHQNDIAVIMDVVVNHVSNYDYHPLKYIDRDLYFEMDENGNYISQCCGNLLDTDEPVVRDYIIESLIYWMTEYHIDGFRFDQAHLISSETAQIILERLRNINPRVYIYGEAWDNKGAKFSEIGWGSFNAHFRDVLRGDLWDYSKKGFLFGSYRPNESKDELVNIVSGTNLGPKGIYKVPEHAINFLEVHDDYSFSDYLRFSYGRNKPDDIITDKLEHIKLSGGI
;
A
#
# COMPACT_ATOMS: atom_id res chain seq x y z
N GLU A 1 -14.61 20.44 -10.02
CA GLU A 1 -13.55 19.77 -10.83
C GLU A 1 -13.39 18.30 -10.44
N LEU A 2 -13.12 17.94 -9.16
CA LEU A 2 -12.94 16.54 -8.77
C LEU A 2 -14.18 15.67 -9.05
N LYS A 3 -15.37 16.13 -8.67
CA LYS A 3 -16.64 15.43 -8.98
C LYS A 3 -16.84 15.23 -10.49
N GLU A 4 -16.39 16.17 -11.32
CA GLU A 4 -16.47 16.04 -12.78
C GLU A 4 -15.46 15.01 -13.31
N LEU A 5 -14.26 14.97 -12.73
CA LEU A 5 -13.27 13.93 -13.03
C LEU A 5 -13.81 12.53 -12.71
N VAL A 6 -14.31 12.32 -11.49
CA VAL A 6 -14.90 11.04 -11.07
C VAL A 6 -16.04 10.62 -12.00
N LYS A 7 -16.96 11.55 -12.31
CA LYS A 7 -18.06 11.30 -13.25
C LYS A 7 -17.55 10.89 -14.63
N THR A 8 -16.54 11.56 -15.16
CA THR A 8 -15.96 11.23 -16.48
C THR A 8 -15.31 9.84 -16.47
N LEU A 9 -14.61 9.49 -15.39
CA LEU A 9 -14.01 8.16 -15.24
C LEU A 9 -15.08 7.08 -15.17
N HIS A 10 -16.15 7.27 -14.40
CA HIS A 10 -17.27 6.34 -14.32
C HIS A 10 -18.02 6.17 -15.66
N GLN A 11 -18.14 7.23 -16.46
CA GLN A 11 -18.70 7.15 -17.81
C GLN A 11 -17.87 6.28 -18.76
N ASN A 12 -16.63 6.00 -18.40
CA ASN A 12 -15.72 5.13 -19.15
C ASN A 12 -15.43 3.81 -18.42
N ASP A 13 -16.27 3.41 -17.47
CA ASP A 13 -16.16 2.18 -16.67
C ASP A 13 -14.84 2.09 -15.87
N ILE A 14 -14.30 3.22 -15.43
CA ILE A 14 -13.08 3.30 -14.63
C ILE A 14 -13.44 3.64 -13.19
N ALA A 15 -13.14 2.73 -12.26
CA ALA A 15 -13.29 2.96 -10.83
C ALA A 15 -12.23 3.95 -10.30
N VAL A 16 -12.60 4.72 -9.28
CA VAL A 16 -11.72 5.72 -8.67
C VAL A 16 -11.36 5.31 -7.26
N ILE A 17 -10.08 5.09 -7.03
CA ILE A 17 -9.51 4.79 -5.71
C ILE A 17 -8.82 6.05 -5.17
N MET A 18 -9.17 6.43 -3.96
CA MET A 18 -8.53 7.57 -3.27
C MET A 18 -7.42 7.07 -2.37
N ASP A 19 -6.25 7.68 -2.49
CA ASP A 19 -5.13 7.47 -1.58
C ASP A 19 -5.34 8.31 -0.32
N VAL A 20 -5.29 7.68 0.86
CA VAL A 20 -5.62 8.34 2.13
C VAL A 20 -4.57 8.06 3.20
N VAL A 21 -4.23 9.10 3.95
CA VAL A 21 -3.39 9.04 5.14
C VAL A 21 -4.27 9.31 6.35
N VAL A 22 -4.60 8.26 7.12
CA VAL A 22 -5.53 8.35 8.26
C VAL A 22 -4.90 7.96 9.59
N ASN A 23 -3.64 7.55 9.58
CA ASN A 23 -2.94 7.00 10.74
C ASN A 23 -1.89 7.94 11.32
N HIS A 24 -1.53 9.00 10.62
CA HIS A 24 -0.58 10.01 11.11
C HIS A 24 -0.82 11.38 10.47
N VAL A 25 -0.24 12.39 11.06
CA VAL A 25 -0.19 13.75 10.51
C VAL A 25 1.24 14.29 10.64
N SER A 26 1.53 15.35 9.86
CA SER A 26 2.83 16.04 9.92
C SER A 26 3.25 16.39 11.36
N ASN A 27 4.56 16.37 11.62
CA ASN A 27 5.15 16.79 12.89
C ASN A 27 4.98 18.29 13.20
N TYR A 28 4.52 19.08 12.24
CA TYR A 28 4.34 20.52 12.45
C TYR A 28 3.22 20.83 13.46
N ASP A 29 3.44 21.83 14.30
CA ASP A 29 2.53 22.17 15.41
C ASP A 29 1.22 22.82 14.99
N TYR A 30 1.08 23.29 13.77
CA TYR A 30 -0.11 24.00 13.30
C TYR A 30 -1.26 23.09 12.83
N HIS A 31 -1.18 21.77 13.00
CA HIS A 31 -2.27 20.88 12.62
C HIS A 31 -3.49 21.10 13.54
N PRO A 32 -4.69 21.32 12.99
CA PRO A 32 -5.87 21.71 13.79
C PRO A 32 -6.20 20.76 14.94
N LEU A 33 -6.08 19.45 14.77
CA LEU A 33 -6.39 18.46 15.80
C LEU A 33 -5.52 18.63 17.06
N LYS A 34 -4.28 19.14 16.90
CA LYS A 34 -3.39 19.45 18.03
C LYS A 34 -3.88 20.57 18.92
N TYR A 35 -4.72 21.48 18.37
CA TYR A 35 -5.32 22.60 19.12
C TYR A 35 -6.70 22.27 19.67
N ILE A 36 -7.39 21.28 19.10
CA ILE A 36 -8.71 20.85 19.56
C ILE A 36 -8.55 20.02 20.82
N ASP A 37 -7.87 18.89 20.74
CA ASP A 37 -7.54 18.02 21.86
C ASP A 37 -6.43 17.04 21.45
N ARG A 38 -5.19 17.37 21.77
CA ARG A 38 -4.06 16.55 21.33
C ARG A 38 -4.03 15.18 22.00
N ASP A 39 -4.44 15.13 23.27
CA ASP A 39 -4.38 13.90 24.08
C ASP A 39 -5.51 12.92 23.70
N LEU A 40 -6.56 13.40 23.03
CA LEU A 40 -7.62 12.60 22.46
C LEU A 40 -7.26 12.07 21.06
N TYR A 41 -6.65 12.91 20.22
CA TYR A 41 -6.45 12.57 18.82
C TYR A 41 -5.15 11.85 18.51
N PHE A 42 -4.14 11.95 19.41
CA PHE A 42 -2.80 11.45 19.10
C PHE A 42 -2.33 10.41 20.13
N GLU A 43 -1.55 9.45 19.63
CA GLU A 43 -0.81 8.57 20.52
C GLU A 43 0.28 9.34 21.26
N MET A 44 0.28 9.24 22.58
CA MET A 44 1.21 9.94 23.47
C MET A 44 2.03 8.93 24.29
N ASP A 45 3.31 9.27 24.53
CA ASP A 45 4.12 8.51 25.47
C ASP A 45 3.79 8.87 26.94
N GLU A 46 4.38 8.15 27.88
CA GLU A 46 4.18 8.37 29.33
C GLU A 46 4.64 9.76 29.82
N ASN A 47 5.43 10.46 29.03
CA ASN A 47 5.93 11.81 29.32
C ASN A 47 5.10 12.91 28.64
N GLY A 48 4.04 12.54 27.91
CA GLY A 48 3.19 13.46 27.17
C GLY A 48 3.80 13.97 25.87
N ASN A 49 4.74 13.23 25.25
CA ASN A 49 5.25 13.53 23.92
C ASN A 49 4.49 12.74 22.86
N TYR A 50 4.37 13.30 21.66
CA TYR A 50 3.79 12.57 20.53
C TYR A 50 4.60 11.32 20.19
N ILE A 51 3.93 10.19 20.04
CA ILE A 51 4.51 9.03 19.38
C ILE A 51 4.54 9.31 17.87
N SER A 52 5.74 9.15 17.28
CA SER A 52 5.97 9.47 15.88
C SER A 52 6.57 8.28 15.16
N GLN A 53 6.12 8.07 13.94
CA GLN A 53 6.79 7.21 12.96
C GLN A 53 7.52 8.06 11.92
N CYS A 54 8.16 7.45 10.93
CA CYS A 54 9.01 8.11 9.94
C CYS A 54 8.40 9.39 9.32
N CYS A 55 7.07 9.46 9.20
CA CYS A 55 6.40 10.50 8.42
C CYS A 55 5.60 11.50 9.27
N GLY A 56 5.42 11.26 10.57
CA GLY A 56 4.71 12.20 11.44
C GLY A 56 4.21 11.62 12.75
N ASN A 57 3.39 12.42 13.43
CA ASN A 57 2.78 12.05 14.69
C ASN A 57 1.60 11.11 14.46
N LEU A 58 1.55 10.00 15.21
CA LEU A 58 0.49 9.01 15.09
C LEU A 58 -0.84 9.55 15.64
N LEU A 59 -1.92 9.30 14.90
CA LEU A 59 -3.27 9.42 15.42
C LEU A 59 -3.61 8.17 16.21
N ASP A 60 -4.30 8.32 17.33
CA ASP A 60 -4.83 7.19 18.11
C ASP A 60 -6.06 6.61 17.38
N THR A 61 -5.80 5.77 16.38
CA THR A 61 -6.85 5.18 15.55
C THR A 61 -7.72 4.17 16.31
N ASP A 62 -7.34 3.78 17.52
CA ASP A 62 -8.10 2.88 18.38
C ASP A 62 -9.03 3.65 19.32
N GLU A 63 -8.81 4.94 19.52
CA GLU A 63 -9.76 5.80 20.23
C GLU A 63 -11.09 5.90 19.41
N PRO A 64 -12.25 5.53 19.99
CA PRO A 64 -13.51 5.49 19.25
C PRO A 64 -13.89 6.80 18.55
N VAL A 65 -13.60 7.95 19.16
CA VAL A 65 -13.91 9.27 18.59
C VAL A 65 -13.04 9.53 17.34
N VAL A 66 -11.76 9.17 17.39
CA VAL A 66 -10.83 9.32 16.27
C VAL A 66 -11.19 8.35 15.14
N ARG A 67 -11.51 7.11 15.50
CA ARG A 67 -11.99 6.10 14.54
C ARG A 67 -13.24 6.55 13.81
N ASP A 68 -14.24 7.06 14.54
CA ASP A 68 -15.48 7.56 13.94
C ASP A 68 -15.20 8.77 13.03
N TYR A 69 -14.33 9.68 13.43
CA TYR A 69 -13.91 10.82 12.60
C TYR A 69 -13.29 10.34 11.26
N ILE A 70 -12.41 9.33 11.31
CA ILE A 70 -11.81 8.72 10.12
C ILE A 70 -12.90 8.12 9.23
N ILE A 71 -13.77 7.28 9.81
CA ILE A 71 -14.83 6.58 9.06
C ILE A 71 -15.81 7.56 8.42
N GLU A 72 -16.25 8.57 9.13
CA GLU A 72 -17.18 9.58 8.58
C GLU A 72 -16.53 10.37 7.43
N SER A 73 -15.22 10.64 7.51
CA SER A 73 -14.47 11.23 6.40
C SER A 73 -14.47 10.32 5.16
N LEU A 74 -14.22 9.02 5.33
CA LEU A 74 -14.24 8.05 4.23
C LEU A 74 -15.65 7.92 3.62
N ILE A 75 -16.69 7.85 4.46
CA ILE A 75 -18.09 7.82 4.01
C ILE A 75 -18.43 9.07 3.21
N TYR A 76 -17.99 10.24 3.66
CA TYR A 76 -18.18 11.50 2.93
C TYR A 76 -17.59 11.41 1.51
N TRP A 77 -16.39 10.91 1.35
CA TRP A 77 -15.79 10.73 0.03
C TRP A 77 -16.56 9.74 -0.86
N MET A 78 -17.07 8.65 -0.29
CA MET A 78 -17.90 7.69 -1.02
C MET A 78 -19.24 8.28 -1.44
N THR A 79 -19.90 9.02 -0.56
CA THR A 79 -21.27 9.51 -0.81
C THR A 79 -21.30 10.79 -1.64
N GLU A 80 -20.41 11.74 -1.35
CA GLU A 80 -20.37 13.03 -2.01
C GLU A 80 -19.56 13.06 -3.31
N TYR A 81 -18.52 12.25 -3.39
CA TYR A 81 -17.62 12.21 -4.55
C TYR A 81 -17.72 10.91 -5.33
N HIS A 82 -18.48 9.96 -4.83
CA HIS A 82 -18.65 8.63 -5.44
C HIS A 82 -17.32 7.88 -5.63
N ILE A 83 -16.42 8.00 -4.66
CA ILE A 83 -15.16 7.24 -4.63
C ILE A 83 -15.49 5.75 -4.45
N ASP A 84 -14.88 4.87 -5.25
CA ASP A 84 -15.16 3.44 -5.28
C ASP A 84 -14.33 2.64 -4.29
N GLY A 85 -13.27 3.24 -3.75
CA GLY A 85 -12.40 2.56 -2.79
C GLY A 85 -11.26 3.44 -2.29
N PHE A 86 -10.46 2.85 -1.41
CA PHE A 86 -9.37 3.55 -0.75
C PHE A 86 -8.09 2.71 -0.74
N ARG A 87 -6.97 3.38 -0.98
CA ARG A 87 -5.62 2.91 -0.65
C ARG A 87 -5.18 3.59 0.63
N PHE A 88 -4.86 2.81 1.65
CA PHE A 88 -4.42 3.34 2.94
C PHE A 88 -2.90 3.37 3.01
N ASP A 89 -2.35 4.57 3.11
CA ASP A 89 -0.93 4.79 3.35
C ASP A 89 -0.53 4.20 4.70
N GLN A 90 0.62 3.52 4.75
CA GLN A 90 1.14 2.87 5.96
C GLN A 90 0.07 2.16 6.80
N ALA A 91 -0.80 1.39 6.16
CA ALA A 91 -1.94 0.71 6.81
C ALA A 91 -1.51 -0.17 8.00
N HIS A 92 -0.25 -0.63 8.02
CA HIS A 92 0.29 -1.42 9.12
C HIS A 92 0.30 -0.68 10.48
N LEU A 93 0.11 0.63 10.50
CA LEU A 93 -0.03 1.44 11.71
C LEU A 93 -1.46 1.43 12.27
N ILE A 94 -2.44 0.94 11.50
CA ILE A 94 -3.83 0.79 11.93
C ILE A 94 -3.98 -0.58 12.59
N SER A 95 -4.67 -0.65 13.73
CA SER A 95 -4.96 -1.93 14.36
C SER A 95 -5.88 -2.80 13.51
N SER A 96 -5.81 -4.11 13.68
CA SER A 96 -6.70 -5.05 12.99
C SER A 96 -8.17 -4.83 13.36
N GLU A 97 -8.45 -4.41 14.59
CA GLU A 97 -9.80 -4.09 15.05
C GLU A 97 -10.36 -2.87 14.31
N THR A 98 -9.62 -1.78 14.30
CA THR A 98 -10.02 -0.56 13.59
C THR A 98 -10.17 -0.80 12.09
N ALA A 99 -9.24 -1.53 11.47
CA ALA A 99 -9.33 -1.90 10.08
C ALA A 99 -10.59 -2.74 9.76
N GLN A 100 -10.96 -3.67 10.64
CA GLN A 100 -12.19 -4.45 10.48
C GLN A 100 -13.44 -3.54 10.57
N ILE A 101 -13.49 -2.65 11.54
CA ILE A 101 -14.63 -1.72 11.72
C ILE A 101 -14.76 -0.80 10.50
N ILE A 102 -13.64 -0.26 9.99
CA ILE A 102 -13.63 0.54 8.76
C ILE A 102 -14.27 -0.27 7.61
N LEU A 103 -13.80 -1.50 7.38
CA LEU A 103 -14.32 -2.35 6.31
C LEU A 103 -15.83 -2.59 6.43
N GLU A 104 -16.30 -2.94 7.63
CA GLU A 104 -17.72 -3.19 7.88
C GLU A 104 -18.58 -1.94 7.61
N ARG A 105 -18.14 -0.79 8.11
CA ARG A 105 -18.87 0.47 7.93
C ARG A 105 -18.92 0.90 6.46
N LEU A 106 -17.82 0.78 5.71
CA LEU A 106 -17.77 1.15 4.30
C LEU A 106 -18.54 0.16 3.43
N ARG A 107 -18.50 -1.15 3.72
CA ARG A 107 -19.31 -2.16 3.03
C ARG A 107 -20.81 -2.01 3.23
N ASN A 108 -21.25 -1.41 4.31
CA ASN A 108 -22.66 -1.07 4.50
C ASN A 108 -23.13 0.02 3.51
N ILE A 109 -22.22 0.88 3.03
CA ILE A 109 -22.51 1.89 2.00
C ILE A 109 -22.36 1.28 0.59
N ASN A 110 -21.23 0.62 0.35
CA ASN A 110 -20.95 -0.07 -0.91
C ASN A 110 -20.35 -1.46 -0.65
N PRO A 111 -21.11 -2.55 -0.81
CA PRO A 111 -20.61 -3.91 -0.61
C PRO A 111 -19.40 -4.28 -1.48
N ARG A 112 -19.14 -3.54 -2.56
CA ARG A 112 -18.05 -3.76 -3.52
C ARG A 112 -16.92 -2.73 -3.36
N VAL A 113 -16.88 -2.01 -2.25
CA VAL A 113 -15.81 -1.04 -2.00
C VAL A 113 -14.44 -1.70 -2.08
N TYR A 114 -13.53 -1.10 -2.82
CA TYR A 114 -12.13 -1.52 -2.92
C TYR A 114 -11.36 -0.99 -1.72
N ILE A 115 -10.74 -1.88 -0.94
CA ILE A 115 -9.94 -1.49 0.22
C ILE A 115 -8.63 -2.28 0.20
N TYR A 116 -7.52 -1.55 0.17
CA TYR A 116 -6.18 -2.10 0.30
C TYR A 116 -5.23 -1.08 0.90
N GLY A 117 -4.08 -1.53 1.34
CA GLY A 117 -3.10 -0.64 1.95
C GLY A 117 -1.66 -1.12 1.90
N GLU A 118 -0.80 -0.30 2.42
CA GLU A 118 0.60 -0.64 2.66
C GLU A 118 0.72 -1.39 3.99
N ALA A 119 0.62 -2.70 3.93
CA ALA A 119 0.78 -3.57 5.09
C ALA A 119 2.21 -4.12 5.15
N TRP A 120 3.17 -3.25 5.46
CA TRP A 120 4.58 -3.63 5.61
C TRP A 120 4.80 -4.59 6.78
N ASP A 121 6.01 -5.08 6.95
CA ASP A 121 6.43 -5.98 8.03
C ASP A 121 5.63 -7.29 8.13
N ASN A 122 5.26 -7.87 6.98
CA ASN A 122 4.46 -9.11 6.87
C ASN A 122 3.04 -9.00 7.47
N LYS A 123 2.52 -7.80 7.68
CA LYS A 123 1.15 -7.61 8.18
C LYS A 123 0.07 -7.85 7.11
N GLY A 124 0.45 -8.02 5.84
CA GLY A 124 -0.47 -8.33 4.75
C GLY A 124 -1.37 -9.54 5.02
N ALA A 125 -0.86 -10.57 5.69
CA ALA A 125 -1.64 -11.74 6.10
C ALA A 125 -2.82 -11.36 7.01
N LYS A 126 -2.58 -10.53 8.04
CA LYS A 126 -3.63 -10.07 8.97
C LYS A 126 -4.69 -9.25 8.26
N PHE A 127 -4.30 -8.34 7.38
CA PHE A 127 -5.22 -7.56 6.58
C PHE A 127 -6.04 -8.43 5.63
N SER A 128 -5.42 -9.45 5.02
CA SER A 128 -6.12 -10.40 4.18
C SER A 128 -7.15 -11.24 4.96
N GLU A 129 -6.87 -11.56 6.23
CA GLU A 129 -7.82 -12.29 7.09
C GLU A 129 -9.12 -11.51 7.32
N ILE A 130 -9.05 -10.21 7.47
CA ILE A 130 -10.21 -9.34 7.65
C ILE A 130 -10.85 -8.90 6.32
N GLY A 131 -10.23 -9.17 5.19
CA GLY A 131 -10.80 -8.90 3.86
C GLY A 131 -10.28 -7.64 3.17
N TRP A 132 -9.12 -7.11 3.58
CA TRP A 132 -8.40 -6.06 2.88
C TRP A 132 -7.37 -6.64 1.91
N GLY A 133 -7.15 -5.96 0.81
CA GLY A 133 -5.94 -6.15 0.00
C GLY A 133 -4.73 -5.47 0.61
N SER A 134 -3.54 -5.86 0.18
CA SER A 134 -2.31 -5.13 0.48
C SER A 134 -1.28 -5.26 -0.62
N PHE A 135 -0.35 -4.31 -0.67
CA PHE A 135 0.80 -4.39 -1.56
C PHE A 135 1.62 -5.64 -1.30
N ASN A 136 1.84 -6.44 -2.34
CA ASN A 136 2.61 -7.67 -2.28
C ASN A 136 4.10 -7.38 -2.48
N ALA A 137 4.77 -6.93 -1.41
CA ALA A 137 6.22 -6.66 -1.44
C ALA A 137 7.03 -7.93 -1.79
N HIS A 138 6.54 -9.12 -1.40
CA HIS A 138 7.22 -10.37 -1.74
C HIS A 138 7.24 -10.61 -3.26
N PHE A 139 6.16 -10.30 -3.96
CA PHE A 139 6.12 -10.32 -5.43
C PHE A 139 7.18 -9.39 -6.02
N ARG A 140 7.24 -8.14 -5.56
CA ARG A 140 8.23 -7.16 -6.01
C ARG A 140 9.65 -7.67 -5.79
N ASP A 141 9.97 -8.11 -4.58
CA ASP A 141 11.33 -8.42 -4.18
C ASP A 141 11.87 -9.69 -4.86
N VAL A 142 11.02 -10.69 -5.09
CA VAL A 142 11.41 -11.90 -5.81
C VAL A 142 11.61 -11.61 -7.30
N LEU A 143 10.75 -10.83 -7.90
CA LEU A 143 10.85 -10.54 -9.33
C LEU A 143 11.89 -9.47 -9.64
N ARG A 144 11.88 -8.36 -8.93
CA ARG A 144 12.80 -7.25 -9.15
C ARG A 144 14.14 -7.45 -8.47
N GLY A 145 14.12 -7.81 -7.21
CA GLY A 145 15.29 -7.90 -6.33
C GLY A 145 15.18 -7.01 -5.09
N ASP A 146 16.27 -6.94 -4.33
CA ASP A 146 16.32 -6.20 -3.08
C ASP A 146 16.13 -4.69 -3.30
N LEU A 147 15.35 -4.06 -2.43
CA LEU A 147 15.02 -2.64 -2.53
C LEU A 147 16.25 -1.73 -2.29
N TRP A 148 17.16 -2.16 -1.42
CA TRP A 148 18.28 -1.36 -0.94
C TRP A 148 19.65 -1.85 -1.46
N ASP A 149 19.71 -3.09 -1.95
CA ASP A 149 20.93 -3.69 -2.47
C ASP A 149 20.74 -4.16 -3.93
N TYR A 150 20.99 -3.28 -4.86
CA TYR A 150 20.83 -3.51 -6.30
C TYR A 150 21.72 -4.63 -6.87
N SER A 151 22.69 -5.13 -6.11
CA SER A 151 23.46 -6.30 -6.49
C SER A 151 22.67 -7.61 -6.32
N LYS A 152 21.67 -7.61 -5.43
CA LYS A 152 20.76 -8.74 -5.19
C LYS A 152 19.58 -8.69 -6.14
N LYS A 153 19.81 -9.03 -7.37
CA LYS A 153 18.84 -9.03 -8.46
C LYS A 153 17.82 -10.15 -8.30
N GLY A 154 16.60 -9.92 -8.81
CA GLY A 154 15.52 -10.89 -8.82
C GLY A 154 15.42 -11.68 -10.13
N PHE A 155 14.32 -12.42 -10.26
CA PHE A 155 14.04 -13.31 -11.38
C PHE A 155 14.08 -12.60 -12.75
N LEU A 156 13.56 -11.39 -12.85
CA LEU A 156 13.57 -10.59 -14.09
C LEU A 156 14.97 -10.31 -14.63
N PHE A 157 15.99 -10.44 -13.80
CA PHE A 157 17.40 -10.27 -14.16
C PHE A 157 18.15 -11.61 -14.34
N GLY A 158 17.40 -12.72 -14.40
CA GLY A 158 18.00 -14.06 -14.51
C GLY A 158 18.66 -14.54 -13.23
N SER A 159 18.39 -13.90 -12.10
CA SER A 159 18.91 -14.30 -10.80
C SER A 159 17.82 -15.00 -10.00
N TYR A 160 18.09 -16.25 -9.61
CA TYR A 160 17.29 -16.94 -8.61
C TYR A 160 17.92 -16.73 -7.25
N ARG A 161 17.15 -16.35 -6.27
CA ARG A 161 17.60 -16.43 -4.89
C ARG A 161 17.76 -17.92 -4.54
N PRO A 162 18.79 -18.31 -3.76
CA PRO A 162 19.13 -19.72 -3.55
C PRO A 162 18.02 -20.62 -3.00
N ASN A 163 16.92 -20.04 -2.53
CA ASN A 163 15.79 -20.74 -1.90
C ASN A 163 14.50 -20.70 -2.71
N GLU A 164 14.49 -20.13 -3.92
CA GLU A 164 13.29 -19.99 -4.73
C GLU A 164 13.17 -21.15 -5.70
N SER A 165 12.16 -22.00 -5.47
CA SER A 165 11.79 -23.07 -6.38
C SER A 165 10.83 -22.56 -7.46
N LYS A 166 10.59 -23.39 -8.50
CA LYS A 166 9.53 -23.13 -9.48
C LYS A 166 8.16 -22.94 -8.82
N ASP A 167 7.89 -23.72 -7.77
CA ASP A 167 6.62 -23.66 -7.04
C ASP A 167 6.48 -22.33 -6.27
N GLU A 168 7.59 -21.79 -5.78
CA GLU A 168 7.59 -20.46 -5.16
C GLU A 168 7.26 -19.36 -6.17
N LEU A 169 7.83 -19.41 -7.37
CA LEU A 169 7.49 -18.45 -8.43
C LEU A 169 6.02 -18.54 -8.83
N VAL A 170 5.48 -19.77 -8.96
CA VAL A 170 4.06 -19.98 -9.25
C VAL A 170 3.20 -19.38 -8.13
N ASN A 171 3.54 -19.62 -6.88
CA ASN A 171 2.84 -19.06 -5.72
C ASN A 171 2.86 -17.52 -5.74
N ILE A 172 4.01 -16.93 -6.02
CA ILE A 172 4.19 -15.48 -6.07
C ILE A 172 3.33 -14.85 -7.18
N VAL A 173 3.41 -15.39 -8.39
CA VAL A 173 2.63 -14.88 -9.54
C VAL A 173 1.13 -15.08 -9.32
N SER A 174 0.73 -16.14 -8.61
CA SER A 174 -0.66 -16.40 -8.22
C SER A 174 -1.16 -15.55 -7.04
N GLY A 175 -0.43 -14.53 -6.62
CA GLY A 175 -0.81 -13.65 -5.51
C GLY A 175 -0.37 -14.14 -4.14
N THR A 176 0.65 -15.00 -4.05
CA THR A 176 1.23 -15.51 -2.79
C THR A 176 0.19 -16.12 -1.85
N ASN A 177 -0.75 -16.91 -2.39
CA ASN A 177 -1.87 -17.49 -1.66
C ASN A 177 -1.91 -19.03 -1.65
N LEU A 178 -0.90 -19.70 -2.24
CA LEU A 178 -0.86 -21.16 -2.35
C LEU A 178 -0.02 -21.80 -1.24
N GLY A 179 -0.56 -22.90 -0.66
CA GLY A 179 0.15 -23.75 0.28
C GLY A 179 0.47 -23.10 1.64
N PRO A 180 1.32 -23.77 2.44
CA PRO A 180 1.63 -23.34 3.82
C PRO A 180 2.35 -21.98 3.93
N LYS A 181 2.94 -21.51 2.83
CA LYS A 181 3.62 -20.22 2.74
C LYS A 181 2.72 -19.10 2.18
N GLY A 182 1.45 -19.38 1.96
CA GLY A 182 0.50 -18.39 1.48
C GLY A 182 0.36 -17.24 2.47
N ILE A 183 0.45 -16.02 1.97
CA ILE A 183 0.28 -14.79 2.75
C ILE A 183 -1.17 -14.32 2.67
N TYR A 184 -1.78 -14.45 1.49
CA TYR A 184 -3.13 -13.95 1.23
C TYR A 184 -4.14 -15.10 1.19
N LYS A 185 -5.34 -14.84 1.74
CA LYS A 185 -6.46 -15.80 1.72
C LYS A 185 -6.99 -16.08 0.31
N VAL A 186 -7.02 -15.02 -0.50
CA VAL A 186 -7.51 -15.04 -1.88
C VAL A 186 -6.60 -14.18 -2.76
N PRO A 187 -6.47 -14.48 -4.06
CA PRO A 187 -5.61 -13.74 -4.97
C PRO A 187 -5.95 -12.24 -5.05
N GLU A 188 -7.21 -11.91 -4.92
CA GLU A 188 -7.74 -10.54 -5.01
C GLU A 188 -7.24 -9.63 -3.89
N HIS A 189 -6.70 -10.19 -2.79
CA HIS A 189 -6.09 -9.40 -1.72
C HIS A 189 -4.62 -9.06 -2.00
N ALA A 190 -3.99 -9.70 -2.99
CA ALA A 190 -2.60 -9.44 -3.36
C ALA A 190 -2.53 -8.35 -4.43
N ILE A 191 -2.09 -7.15 -4.06
CA ILE A 191 -1.80 -6.09 -5.02
C ILE A 191 -0.35 -6.28 -5.50
N ASN A 192 -0.21 -7.02 -6.58
CA ASN A 192 1.08 -7.29 -7.20
C ASN A 192 1.62 -6.03 -7.90
N PHE A 193 2.88 -5.70 -7.69
CA PHE A 193 3.51 -4.53 -8.28
C PHE A 193 5.02 -4.73 -8.46
N LEU A 194 5.63 -4.00 -9.37
CA LEU A 194 7.08 -3.89 -9.54
C LEU A 194 7.61 -2.53 -9.14
N GLU A 195 6.78 -1.50 -9.27
CA GLU A 195 7.04 -0.13 -8.84
C GLU A 195 5.74 0.52 -8.36
N VAL A 196 5.86 1.52 -7.50
CA VAL A 196 4.81 2.42 -7.06
C VAL A 196 5.36 3.86 -7.11
N HIS A 197 4.59 4.83 -6.64
CA HIS A 197 5.05 6.23 -6.58
C HIS A 197 6.19 6.48 -5.58
N ASP A 198 6.41 5.55 -4.63
CA ASP A 198 7.54 5.57 -3.71
C ASP A 198 8.74 4.83 -4.30
N ASP A 199 9.94 5.18 -3.85
CA ASP A 199 11.21 4.63 -4.30
C ASP A 199 11.52 4.90 -5.79
N TYR A 200 12.43 4.13 -6.32
CA TYR A 200 12.85 4.24 -7.70
C TYR A 200 11.88 3.54 -8.65
N SER A 201 11.67 4.14 -9.82
CA SER A 201 10.99 3.47 -10.92
C SER A 201 11.70 2.17 -11.32
N PHE A 202 11.00 1.26 -11.97
CA PHE A 202 11.61 0.05 -12.50
C PHE A 202 12.76 0.37 -13.49
N SER A 203 12.62 1.45 -14.23
CA SER A 203 13.66 1.95 -15.13
C SER A 203 14.93 2.37 -14.37
N ASP A 204 14.79 3.08 -13.26
CA ASP A 204 15.93 3.47 -12.44
C ASP A 204 16.56 2.25 -11.76
N TYR A 205 15.76 1.33 -11.26
CA TYR A 205 16.26 0.08 -10.69
C TYR A 205 17.09 -0.72 -11.72
N LEU A 206 16.62 -0.81 -12.97
CA LEU A 206 17.38 -1.40 -14.07
C LEU A 206 18.75 -0.72 -14.24
N ARG A 207 18.76 0.60 -14.27
CA ARG A 207 20.01 1.38 -14.43
C ARG A 207 21.00 1.10 -13.31
N PHE A 208 20.56 1.20 -12.07
CA PHE A 208 21.40 0.95 -10.89
C PHE A 208 21.90 -0.49 -10.85
N SER A 209 21.05 -1.45 -11.14
CA SER A 209 21.41 -2.89 -11.18
C SER A 209 22.50 -3.24 -12.20
N TYR A 210 22.71 -2.38 -13.20
CA TYR A 210 23.78 -2.52 -14.19
C TYR A 210 24.90 -1.47 -14.02
N GLY A 211 24.95 -0.80 -12.88
CA GLY A 211 25.98 0.20 -12.59
C GLY A 211 25.89 1.48 -13.42
N ARG A 212 24.73 1.75 -14.01
CA ARG A 212 24.47 2.92 -14.85
C ARG A 212 23.79 4.00 -14.01
N ASN A 213 24.59 4.73 -13.24
CA ASN A 213 24.08 5.64 -12.22
C ASN A 213 23.94 7.09 -12.67
N LYS A 214 24.26 7.40 -13.93
CA LYS A 214 24.09 8.75 -14.48
C LYS A 214 22.72 8.91 -15.11
N PRO A 215 22.09 10.11 -15.02
CA PRO A 215 20.79 10.37 -15.61
C PRO A 215 20.69 10.05 -17.11
N ASP A 216 21.78 10.26 -17.85
CA ASP A 216 21.84 10.06 -19.32
C ASP A 216 22.22 8.63 -19.72
N ASP A 217 22.43 7.72 -18.76
CA ASP A 217 22.75 6.33 -19.07
C ASP A 217 21.53 5.66 -19.72
N ILE A 218 21.73 5.17 -20.94
CA ILE A 218 20.69 4.51 -21.73
C ILE A 218 20.55 3.05 -21.33
N ILE A 219 19.31 2.56 -21.21
CA ILE A 219 18.96 1.16 -20.88
C ILE A 219 18.27 0.44 -22.03
N THR A 220 18.29 0.97 -23.25
CA THR A 220 17.63 0.37 -24.41
C THR A 220 18.15 -1.02 -24.76
N ASP A 221 19.38 -1.35 -24.39
CA ASP A 221 19.95 -2.69 -24.50
C ASP A 221 19.38 -3.68 -23.47
N LYS A 222 18.50 -3.23 -22.56
CA LYS A 222 17.80 -4.01 -21.54
C LYS A 222 16.29 -4.12 -21.80
N LEU A 223 15.86 -3.84 -23.02
CA LEU A 223 14.44 -3.89 -23.38
C LEU A 223 13.76 -5.25 -23.11
N GLU A 224 14.51 -6.34 -23.20
CA GLU A 224 13.95 -7.68 -22.92
C GLU A 224 13.52 -7.83 -21.44
N HIS A 225 14.21 -7.20 -20.52
CA HIS A 225 13.80 -7.18 -19.10
C HIS A 225 12.51 -6.38 -18.91
N ILE A 226 12.37 -5.24 -19.61
CA ILE A 226 11.16 -4.42 -19.59
C ILE A 226 9.97 -5.17 -20.19
N LYS A 227 10.17 -5.84 -21.31
CA LYS A 227 9.13 -6.66 -21.94
C LYS A 227 8.70 -7.83 -21.04
N LEU A 228 9.65 -8.50 -20.40
CA LEU A 228 9.35 -9.59 -19.48
C LEU A 228 8.54 -9.09 -18.28
N SER A 229 8.89 -7.92 -17.72
CA SER A 229 8.14 -7.33 -16.60
C SER A 229 6.70 -6.95 -16.97
N GLY A 230 6.48 -6.53 -18.22
CA GLY A 230 5.15 -6.20 -18.72
C GLY A 230 4.29 -7.44 -19.08
N GLY A 231 4.89 -8.63 -19.11
CA GLY A 231 4.21 -9.91 -19.42
C GLY A 231 3.84 -10.74 -18.18
N ILE A 232 4.20 -10.28 -16.99
CA ILE A 232 3.91 -10.91 -15.70
C ILE A 232 2.77 -10.18 -15.01
#